data_1ef2ef95e770fd5d044423b8f2e58b58
#
_entry.id   1ef2ef95e770fd5d044423b8f2e58b58
#
_cell.length_a   1.000
_cell.length_b   1.000
_cell.length_c   1.000
_cell.angle_alpha   90.00
_cell.angle_beta   90.00
_cell.angle_gamma   90.00
#
_symmetry.space_group_name_H-M   'P 1'
#
loop_
_entity.id
_entity.type
_entity.pdbx_description
1 polymer ?
#
loop_
_entity_poly.entity_id
_entity_poly.type
_entity_poly.pdbx_seq_one_letter_code
_entity_poly.pdbx_strand_id
1 'polypeptide(L)'
;MGTVKNPYRVYEKNMNQPCNERNITEFYFFNNIMNLFINRFKYTGLPESIEPFFIERVMFFHGLGSFIYDDVADAFAFMKVNLSGTYDIYNVPQDRWAYANNGYMKEYGKDNSVIMWDSATAFPYYYTACLYAKTMAHVWRTRDINMFSQRTPVAIAASDDEKLSYQVLGDEYSNYVPVIKISDTINIKNLQAITLGAPYVIDKLEDELTVLWGRVLTDLGYESNPSEKRERLISDEVAGNNGHTEGNRNLALALRERAVDACNKLFGWNAKVEFRSNLPTPVNAPGQFTPNINRKGDVIE
;
A
#
# COMPACT_ATOMS: atom_id res chain seq x y z
N MET A 1 -9.52 -14.35 -25.19
CA MET A 1 -8.41 -13.55 -24.66
C MET A 1 -8.98 -12.45 -23.79
N GLY A 2 -8.90 -12.57 -22.48
CA GLY A 2 -9.35 -11.53 -21.56
C GLY A 2 -8.40 -10.36 -21.64
N THR A 3 -8.88 -9.19 -21.99
CA THR A 3 -8.11 -7.95 -21.95
C THR A 3 -7.61 -7.73 -20.52
N VAL A 4 -6.30 -7.83 -20.31
CA VAL A 4 -5.66 -7.47 -19.05
C VAL A 4 -6.00 -5.99 -18.80
N LYS A 5 -6.93 -5.75 -17.88
CA LYS A 5 -7.31 -4.39 -17.52
C LYS A 5 -6.08 -3.72 -16.91
N ASN A 6 -5.62 -2.65 -17.56
CA ASN A 6 -4.55 -1.81 -17.03
C ASN A 6 -4.88 -1.44 -15.57
N PRO A 7 -4.11 -1.89 -14.58
CA PRO A 7 -4.38 -1.58 -13.17
C PRO A 7 -4.45 -0.07 -12.89
N TYR A 8 -3.74 0.75 -13.68
CA TYR A 8 -3.82 2.22 -13.59
C TYR A 8 -5.19 2.77 -14.00
N ARG A 9 -5.90 2.13 -14.95
CA ARG A 9 -7.24 2.57 -15.35
C ARG A 9 -8.28 2.47 -14.21
N VAL A 10 -8.07 1.57 -13.27
CA VAL A 10 -8.95 1.46 -12.10
C VAL A 10 -8.78 2.71 -11.23
N TYR A 11 -7.56 3.21 -11.09
CA TYR A 11 -7.27 4.42 -10.32
C TYR A 11 -7.68 5.69 -11.06
N GLU A 12 -7.38 5.81 -12.36
CA GLU A 12 -7.84 6.94 -13.19
C GLU A 12 -9.37 7.05 -13.23
N LYS A 13 -10.06 5.91 -13.29
CA LYS A 13 -11.53 5.88 -13.26
C LYS A 13 -12.11 6.30 -11.91
N ASN A 14 -11.39 6.04 -10.82
CA ASN A 14 -11.78 6.44 -9.47
C ASN A 14 -11.49 7.92 -9.19
N MET A 15 -10.48 8.52 -9.83
CA MET A 15 -10.17 9.95 -9.69
C MET A 15 -11.28 10.85 -10.23
N ASN A 16 -12.09 10.37 -11.18
CA ASN A 16 -13.24 11.10 -11.75
C ASN A 16 -14.57 10.80 -11.03
N GLN A 17 -14.58 9.96 -10.00
CA GLN A 17 -15.76 9.73 -9.18
C GLN A 17 -15.81 10.74 -8.03
N PRO A 18 -17.02 11.16 -7.57
CA PRO A 18 -17.11 12.02 -6.40
C PRO A 18 -16.37 11.37 -5.22
N CYS A 19 -15.66 12.19 -4.51
CA CYS A 19 -14.81 11.83 -3.37
C CYS A 19 -15.63 11.04 -2.35
N ASN A 20 -15.55 9.72 -2.43
CA ASN A 20 -16.24 8.82 -1.52
C ASN A 20 -15.22 8.33 -0.48
N GLU A 21 -15.48 8.55 0.79
CA GLU A 21 -14.61 8.14 1.91
C GLU A 21 -14.16 6.68 1.81
N ARG A 22 -15.04 5.81 1.31
CA ARG A 22 -14.72 4.40 1.09
C ARG A 22 -13.56 4.18 0.14
N ASN A 23 -13.49 4.95 -0.93
CA ASN A 23 -12.43 4.79 -1.93
C ASN A 23 -11.14 5.47 -1.49
N ILE A 24 -11.24 6.60 -0.78
CA ILE A 24 -10.08 7.37 -0.32
C ILE A 24 -9.29 6.60 0.71
N THR A 25 -9.94 6.03 1.73
CA THR A 25 -9.25 5.28 2.79
C THR A 25 -8.54 4.04 2.25
N GLU A 26 -9.17 3.29 1.36
CA GLU A 26 -8.56 2.13 0.72
C GLU A 26 -7.36 2.55 -0.16
N PHE A 27 -7.55 3.63 -0.95
CA PHE A 27 -6.49 4.18 -1.79
C PHE A 27 -5.31 4.70 -0.98
N TYR A 28 -5.56 5.35 0.15
CA TYR A 28 -4.52 5.84 1.06
C TYR A 28 -3.61 4.71 1.55
N PHE A 29 -4.19 3.64 2.09
CA PHE A 29 -3.40 2.50 2.56
C PHE A 29 -2.68 1.78 1.42
N PHE A 30 -3.36 1.57 0.29
CA PHE A 30 -2.75 0.95 -0.88
C PHE A 30 -1.53 1.74 -1.39
N ASN A 31 -1.67 3.05 -1.52
CA ASN A 31 -0.58 3.90 -2.00
C ASN A 31 0.63 3.89 -1.04
N ASN A 32 0.39 3.88 0.27
CA ASN A 32 1.47 3.77 1.25
C ASN A 32 2.19 2.42 1.16
N ILE A 33 1.46 1.32 1.02
CA ILE A 33 2.04 -0.03 0.85
C ILE A 33 2.83 -0.10 -0.46
N MET A 34 2.29 0.42 -1.56
CA MET A 34 2.97 0.47 -2.85
C MET A 34 4.27 1.27 -2.79
N ASN A 35 4.25 2.43 -2.12
CA ASN A 35 5.44 3.26 -1.95
C ASN A 35 6.53 2.55 -1.14
N LEU A 36 6.16 1.82 -0.08
CA LEU A 36 7.11 1.02 0.69
C LEU A 36 7.73 -0.07 -0.18
N PHE A 37 6.92 -0.78 -0.97
CA PHE A 37 7.41 -1.83 -1.86
C PHE A 37 8.39 -1.29 -2.90
N ILE A 38 8.02 -0.22 -3.61
CA ILE A 38 8.81 0.33 -4.72
C ILE A 38 10.15 0.89 -4.24
N ASN A 39 10.20 1.41 -3.02
CA ASN A 39 11.41 1.99 -2.47
C ASN A 39 12.28 1.01 -1.68
N ARG A 40 11.93 -0.28 -1.65
CA ARG A 40 12.61 -1.33 -0.86
C ARG A 40 14.08 -1.55 -1.22
N PHE A 41 14.42 -1.42 -2.52
CA PHE A 41 15.75 -1.74 -3.02
C PHE A 41 16.44 -0.53 -3.64
N LYS A 42 17.76 -0.55 -3.55
CA LYS A 42 18.65 0.38 -4.22
C LYS A 42 19.50 -0.37 -5.21
N TYR A 43 19.47 0.09 -6.45
CA TYR A 43 20.32 -0.43 -7.53
C TYR A 43 21.46 0.55 -7.78
N THR A 44 22.66 0.04 -8.04
CA THR A 44 23.83 0.80 -8.42
C THR A 44 24.51 0.15 -9.61
N GLY A 45 25.16 0.93 -10.49
CA GLY A 45 25.86 0.41 -11.63
C GLY A 45 24.99 -0.13 -12.77
N LEU A 46 23.68 0.19 -12.77
CA LEU A 46 22.79 -0.07 -13.91
C LEU A 46 23.13 0.88 -15.07
N PRO A 47 22.87 0.49 -16.34
CA PRO A 47 22.90 1.40 -17.47
C PRO A 47 21.95 2.61 -17.27
N GLU A 48 22.32 3.78 -17.76
CA GLU A 48 21.52 5.01 -17.61
C GLU A 48 20.12 4.92 -18.24
N SER A 49 19.95 4.03 -19.22
CA SER A 49 18.66 3.80 -19.87
C SER A 49 17.65 3.04 -19.00
N ILE A 50 18.07 2.48 -17.87
CA ILE A 50 17.23 1.69 -16.97
C ILE A 50 16.87 2.51 -15.72
N GLU A 51 15.59 2.82 -15.57
CA GLU A 51 15.06 3.52 -14.41
C GLU A 51 14.78 2.54 -13.25
N PRO A 52 15.52 2.60 -12.11
CA PRO A 52 15.36 1.67 -11.00
C PRO A 52 13.94 1.63 -10.41
N PHE A 53 13.29 2.78 -10.36
CA PHE A 53 11.91 2.90 -9.88
C PHE A 53 10.94 2.08 -10.74
N PHE A 54 11.16 2.04 -12.05
CA PHE A 54 10.32 1.27 -12.97
C PHE A 54 10.48 -0.24 -12.76
N ILE A 55 11.66 -0.71 -12.39
CA ILE A 55 11.91 -2.12 -12.06
C ILE A 55 10.96 -2.57 -10.94
N GLU A 56 11.00 -1.91 -9.79
CA GLU A 56 10.20 -2.30 -8.64
C GLU A 56 8.69 -2.10 -8.88
N ARG A 57 8.32 -1.13 -9.71
CA ARG A 57 6.93 -0.93 -10.13
C ARG A 57 6.42 -2.12 -10.96
N VAL A 58 7.21 -2.64 -11.89
CA VAL A 58 6.86 -3.84 -12.64
C VAL A 58 6.77 -5.05 -11.72
N MET A 59 7.72 -5.21 -10.79
CA MET A 59 7.68 -6.27 -9.79
C MET A 59 6.41 -6.23 -8.95
N PHE A 60 6.01 -5.06 -8.49
CA PHE A 60 4.80 -4.88 -7.69
C PHE A 60 3.53 -5.33 -8.41
N PHE A 61 3.37 -4.92 -9.68
CA PHE A 61 2.13 -5.18 -10.44
C PHE A 61 2.10 -6.50 -11.19
N HIS A 62 3.25 -7.04 -11.57
CA HIS A 62 3.34 -8.23 -12.44
C HIS A 62 4.05 -9.41 -11.78
N GLY A 63 4.79 -9.21 -10.68
CA GLY A 63 5.55 -10.25 -9.99
C GLY A 63 6.79 -10.75 -10.75
N LEU A 64 6.93 -10.35 -11.99
CA LEU A 64 8.09 -10.67 -12.84
C LEU A 64 8.30 -9.61 -13.92
N GLY A 65 9.52 -9.51 -14.41
CA GLY A 65 9.91 -8.66 -15.53
C GLY A 65 11.21 -9.17 -16.13
N SER A 66 11.72 -8.51 -17.15
CA SER A 66 12.99 -8.89 -17.75
C SER A 66 13.85 -7.69 -18.08
N PHE A 67 15.13 -7.78 -17.79
CA PHE A 67 16.15 -6.96 -18.42
C PHE A 67 16.34 -7.43 -19.85
N ILE A 68 16.35 -6.51 -20.79
CA ILE A 68 16.52 -6.78 -22.22
C ILE A 68 17.56 -5.85 -22.81
N TYR A 69 18.21 -6.31 -23.88
CA TYR A 69 18.95 -5.47 -24.81
C TYR A 69 18.16 -5.38 -26.11
N ASP A 70 17.79 -4.16 -26.51
CA ASP A 70 17.12 -3.91 -27.79
C ASP A 70 18.16 -3.46 -28.82
N ASP A 71 18.40 -4.30 -29.81
CA ASP A 71 19.34 -4.10 -30.92
C ASP A 71 18.93 -2.95 -31.87
N VAL A 72 17.64 -2.64 -31.94
CA VAL A 72 17.10 -1.54 -32.77
C VAL A 72 17.29 -0.19 -32.09
N ALA A 73 17.04 -0.15 -30.79
CA ALA A 73 17.22 1.06 -29.98
C ALA A 73 18.67 1.23 -29.50
N ASP A 74 19.52 0.21 -29.65
CA ASP A 74 20.88 0.12 -29.09
C ASP A 74 20.89 0.49 -27.59
N ALA A 75 19.92 -0.04 -26.84
CA ALA A 75 19.72 0.33 -25.44
C ALA A 75 19.25 -0.84 -24.58
N PHE A 76 19.61 -0.78 -23.31
CA PHE A 76 19.07 -1.69 -22.30
C PHE A 76 17.76 -1.13 -21.73
N ALA A 77 16.83 -2.03 -21.43
CA ALA A 77 15.59 -1.68 -20.77
C ALA A 77 15.16 -2.75 -19.78
N PHE A 78 14.33 -2.37 -18.81
CA PHE A 78 13.56 -3.30 -18.00
C PHE A 78 12.12 -3.30 -18.45
N MET A 79 11.55 -4.46 -18.78
CA MET A 79 10.25 -4.56 -19.42
C MET A 79 9.32 -5.55 -18.72
N LYS A 80 8.03 -5.28 -18.85
CA LYS A 80 7.01 -6.29 -18.58
C LYS A 80 7.11 -7.38 -19.61
N VAL A 81 7.00 -8.64 -19.19
CA VAL A 81 7.11 -9.79 -20.11
C VAL A 81 5.98 -10.79 -19.88
N ASN A 82 5.53 -11.39 -20.97
CA ASN A 82 4.79 -12.64 -20.97
C ASN A 82 5.75 -13.76 -21.33
N LEU A 83 5.73 -14.81 -20.54
CA LEU A 83 6.57 -15.99 -20.76
C LEU A 83 5.88 -16.93 -21.74
N SER A 84 6.62 -17.42 -22.72
CA SER A 84 6.09 -18.28 -23.80
C SER A 84 7.16 -19.21 -24.35
N GLY A 85 6.82 -19.96 -25.38
CA GLY A 85 7.73 -20.83 -26.09
C GLY A 85 7.93 -22.18 -25.42
N THR A 86 9.08 -22.78 -25.67
CA THR A 86 9.48 -24.06 -25.08
C THR A 86 9.97 -23.87 -23.64
N TYR A 87 9.75 -24.88 -22.83
CA TYR A 87 10.21 -24.90 -21.44
C TYR A 87 11.44 -25.78 -21.30
N ASP A 88 12.35 -25.38 -20.45
CA ASP A 88 13.46 -26.23 -20.04
C ASP A 88 13.00 -27.31 -19.03
N ILE A 89 13.95 -28.15 -18.58
CA ILE A 89 13.70 -29.23 -17.61
C ILE A 89 13.23 -28.72 -16.24
N TYR A 90 13.42 -27.43 -15.94
CA TYR A 90 12.98 -26.76 -14.72
C TYR A 90 11.70 -25.95 -14.91
N ASN A 91 10.99 -26.15 -16.03
CA ASN A 91 9.81 -25.38 -16.43
C ASN A 91 10.07 -23.86 -16.55
N VAL A 92 11.29 -23.46 -16.90
CA VAL A 92 11.61 -22.08 -17.21
C VAL A 92 11.36 -21.82 -18.70
N PRO A 93 10.49 -20.87 -19.05
CA PRO A 93 10.22 -20.52 -20.46
C PRO A 93 11.47 -19.94 -21.12
N GLN A 94 11.71 -20.33 -22.37
CA GLN A 94 12.88 -19.90 -23.12
C GLN A 94 12.66 -18.57 -23.83
N ASP A 95 11.41 -18.23 -24.14
CA ASP A 95 11.04 -17.02 -24.89
C ASP A 95 10.28 -16.04 -23.99
N ARG A 96 10.53 -14.75 -24.17
CA ARG A 96 9.97 -13.65 -23.42
C ARG A 96 9.38 -12.63 -24.37
N TRP A 97 8.09 -12.44 -24.32
CA TRP A 97 7.41 -11.36 -25.04
C TRP A 97 7.41 -10.11 -24.19
N ALA A 98 8.35 -9.20 -24.46
CA ALA A 98 8.39 -7.89 -23.84
C ALA A 98 7.32 -6.99 -24.45
N TYR A 99 6.61 -6.23 -23.62
CA TYR A 99 5.56 -5.32 -24.07
C TYR A 99 5.49 -4.05 -23.22
N ALA A 100 5.03 -2.96 -23.86
CA ALA A 100 4.80 -1.68 -23.21
C ALA A 100 3.43 -1.10 -23.55
N ASN A 101 3.02 -0.09 -22.80
CA ASN A 101 1.70 0.53 -22.98
C ASN A 101 1.60 1.37 -24.27
N ASN A 102 2.73 1.73 -24.87
CA ASN A 102 2.81 2.46 -26.15
C ASN A 102 2.62 1.56 -27.40
N GLY A 103 2.30 0.26 -27.18
CA GLY A 103 2.16 -0.70 -28.26
C GLY A 103 3.45 -1.43 -28.64
N TYR A 104 4.57 -1.13 -28.00
CA TYR A 104 5.79 -1.89 -28.19
C TYR A 104 5.57 -3.35 -27.79
N MET A 105 5.97 -4.28 -28.67
CA MET A 105 5.93 -5.73 -28.44
C MET A 105 7.04 -6.40 -29.26
N LYS A 106 7.94 -7.12 -28.57
CA LYS A 106 9.04 -7.83 -29.21
C LYS A 106 9.36 -9.09 -28.43
N GLU A 107 9.75 -10.14 -29.12
CA GLU A 107 10.21 -11.39 -28.53
C GLU A 107 11.72 -11.35 -28.28
N TYR A 108 12.12 -11.87 -27.13
CA TYR A 108 13.51 -11.98 -26.70
C TYR A 108 13.81 -13.40 -26.25
N GLY A 109 14.98 -13.91 -26.61
CA GLY A 109 15.51 -15.17 -26.13
C GLY A 109 16.34 -14.99 -24.85
N LYS A 110 16.87 -16.11 -24.36
CA LYS A 110 17.75 -16.13 -23.18
C LYS A 110 19.10 -15.43 -23.40
N ASP A 111 19.52 -15.26 -24.66
CA ASP A 111 20.84 -14.72 -25.01
C ASP A 111 20.84 -13.16 -24.98
N ASN A 112 19.68 -12.54 -24.97
CA ASN A 112 19.53 -11.08 -24.97
C ASN A 112 18.53 -10.57 -23.90
N SER A 113 18.17 -11.44 -22.96
CA SER A 113 17.27 -11.07 -21.86
C SER A 113 17.50 -11.88 -20.59
N VAL A 114 17.25 -11.26 -19.44
CA VAL A 114 17.34 -11.87 -18.12
C VAL A 114 16.05 -11.65 -17.36
N ILE A 115 15.36 -12.74 -16.99
CA ILE A 115 14.14 -12.67 -16.18
C ILE A 115 14.50 -12.36 -14.73
N MET A 116 13.77 -11.44 -14.12
CA MET A 116 13.77 -11.19 -12.69
C MET A 116 12.42 -11.54 -12.11
N TRP A 117 12.42 -12.25 -10.97
CA TRP A 117 11.26 -12.69 -10.23
C TRP A 117 11.14 -11.92 -8.91
N ASP A 118 9.95 -11.51 -8.52
CA ASP A 118 9.73 -10.93 -7.18
C ASP A 118 9.64 -12.02 -6.12
N SER A 119 9.01 -13.14 -6.47
CA SER A 119 8.86 -14.32 -5.62
C SER A 119 9.01 -15.59 -6.44
N ALA A 120 9.25 -16.73 -5.78
CA ALA A 120 9.35 -18.04 -6.45
C ALA A 120 8.04 -18.44 -7.19
N THR A 121 6.91 -17.87 -6.80
CA THR A 121 5.61 -18.14 -7.41
C THR A 121 5.23 -17.15 -8.50
N ALA A 122 6.03 -16.09 -8.71
CA ALA A 122 5.71 -14.96 -9.59
C ALA A 122 4.35 -14.29 -9.28
N PHE A 123 3.85 -14.48 -8.05
CA PHE A 123 2.58 -13.87 -7.64
C PHE A 123 2.79 -12.39 -7.35
N PRO A 124 2.07 -11.46 -8.03
CA PRO A 124 2.26 -10.03 -7.84
C PRO A 124 1.88 -9.59 -6.43
N TYR A 125 2.73 -8.81 -5.77
CA TYR A 125 2.43 -8.27 -4.45
C TYR A 125 1.23 -7.31 -4.44
N TYR A 126 0.84 -6.82 -5.60
CA TYR A 126 -0.36 -6.02 -5.82
C TYR A 126 -1.61 -6.59 -5.13
N TYR A 127 -1.85 -7.90 -5.25
CA TYR A 127 -3.03 -8.53 -4.65
C TYR A 127 -2.97 -8.55 -3.12
N THR A 128 -1.78 -8.79 -2.57
CA THR A 128 -1.54 -8.72 -1.12
C THR A 128 -1.73 -7.29 -0.61
N ALA A 129 -1.21 -6.29 -1.33
CA ALA A 129 -1.41 -4.88 -1.01
C ALA A 129 -2.89 -4.48 -1.05
N CYS A 130 -3.65 -4.94 -2.04
CA CYS A 130 -5.10 -4.72 -2.10
C CYS A 130 -5.84 -5.33 -0.92
N LEU A 131 -5.47 -6.54 -0.50
CA LEU A 131 -6.06 -7.21 0.65
C LEU A 131 -5.83 -6.41 1.94
N TYR A 132 -4.57 -6.04 2.23
CA TYR A 132 -4.24 -5.24 3.39
C TYR A 132 -4.91 -3.87 3.37
N ALA A 133 -4.86 -3.16 2.26
CA ALA A 133 -5.46 -1.84 2.11
C ALA A 133 -6.97 -1.88 2.37
N LYS A 134 -7.66 -2.88 1.83
CA LYS A 134 -9.10 -3.08 2.04
C LYS A 134 -9.41 -3.38 3.50
N THR A 135 -8.64 -4.27 4.14
CA THR A 135 -8.84 -4.64 5.56
C THR A 135 -8.62 -3.43 6.47
N MET A 136 -7.51 -2.69 6.28
CA MET A 136 -7.21 -1.48 7.05
C MET A 136 -8.29 -0.41 6.85
N ALA A 137 -8.79 -0.23 5.63
CA ALA A 137 -9.85 0.71 5.35
C ALA A 137 -11.18 0.31 6.03
N HIS A 138 -11.45 -0.98 6.18
CA HIS A 138 -12.60 -1.46 6.96
C HIS A 138 -12.46 -1.15 8.45
N VAL A 139 -11.30 -1.41 9.04
CA VAL A 139 -11.02 -1.10 10.45
C VAL A 139 -11.14 0.40 10.69
N TRP A 140 -10.54 1.22 9.81
CA TRP A 140 -10.61 2.68 9.90
C TRP A 140 -12.05 3.20 9.89
N ARG A 141 -12.86 2.74 8.94
CA ARG A 141 -14.28 3.14 8.85
C ARG A 141 -15.12 2.66 10.03
N THR A 142 -14.82 1.45 10.54
CA THR A 142 -15.48 0.94 11.75
C THR A 142 -15.16 1.82 12.95
N ARG A 143 -13.92 2.29 13.08
CA ARG A 143 -13.50 3.25 14.10
C ARG A 143 -14.30 4.54 13.98
N ASP A 144 -14.42 5.10 12.78
CA ASP A 144 -15.16 6.35 12.56
C ASP A 144 -16.65 6.18 12.89
N ILE A 145 -17.28 5.07 12.48
CA ILE A 145 -18.66 4.74 12.85
C ILE A 145 -18.82 4.61 14.36
N ASN A 146 -17.87 3.93 15.05
CA ASN A 146 -17.92 3.78 16.50
C ASN A 146 -17.76 5.15 17.19
N MET A 147 -16.87 6.01 16.68
CA MET A 147 -16.71 7.38 17.17
C MET A 147 -18.00 8.19 17.02
N PHE A 148 -18.70 8.07 15.88
CA PHE A 148 -20.02 8.69 15.71
C PHE A 148 -21.06 8.12 16.67
N SER A 149 -21.04 6.80 16.92
CA SER A 149 -21.98 6.13 17.82
C SER A 149 -21.80 6.51 19.29
N GLN A 150 -20.64 7.03 19.68
CA GLN A 150 -20.38 7.56 21.03
C GLN A 150 -21.00 8.96 21.25
N ARG A 151 -21.37 9.65 20.17
CA ARG A 151 -22.15 10.86 20.29
C ARG A 151 -23.57 10.46 20.72
N THR A 152 -24.23 11.27 21.52
CA THR A 152 -25.63 11.04 21.90
C THR A 152 -26.50 11.17 20.65
N PRO A 153 -26.95 10.09 19.99
CA PRO A 153 -27.81 10.24 18.83
C PRO A 153 -29.14 10.75 19.26
N VAL A 154 -29.63 11.77 18.57
CA VAL A 154 -30.96 12.32 18.77
C VAL A 154 -31.84 11.80 17.64
N ALA A 155 -32.86 11.00 17.99
CA ALA A 155 -33.88 10.65 17.02
C ALA A 155 -34.96 11.75 17.03
N ILE A 156 -35.31 12.21 15.86
CA ILE A 156 -36.31 13.24 15.65
C ILE A 156 -37.47 12.61 14.90
N ALA A 157 -38.62 12.51 15.54
CA ALA A 157 -39.87 12.16 14.87
C ALA A 157 -40.50 13.44 14.33
N ALA A 158 -40.45 13.66 13.02
CA ALA A 158 -40.98 14.84 12.35
C ALA A 158 -42.21 14.50 11.52
N SER A 159 -43.21 15.40 11.52
CA SER A 159 -44.24 15.40 10.49
C SER A 159 -43.69 15.93 9.17
N ASP A 160 -44.35 15.64 8.04
CA ASP A 160 -43.88 16.10 6.73
C ASP A 160 -43.75 17.62 6.63
N ASP A 161 -44.54 18.37 7.37
CA ASP A 161 -44.53 19.83 7.40
C ASP A 161 -43.32 20.40 8.17
N GLU A 162 -42.75 19.63 9.09
CA GLU A 162 -41.62 20.04 9.94
C GLU A 162 -40.24 19.55 9.39
N LYS A 163 -40.26 18.74 8.33
CA LYS A 163 -39.09 18.02 7.80
C LYS A 163 -37.93 18.95 7.47
N LEU A 164 -38.18 20.13 6.92
CA LEU A 164 -37.14 21.09 6.54
C LEU A 164 -36.39 21.64 7.77
N SER A 165 -37.14 21.97 8.85
CA SER A 165 -36.54 22.49 10.08
C SER A 165 -35.67 21.46 10.79
N TYR A 166 -36.06 20.19 10.74
CA TYR A 166 -35.31 19.11 11.32
C TYR A 166 -34.09 18.72 10.46
N GLN A 167 -34.13 18.94 9.14
CA GLN A 167 -33.02 18.76 8.26
C GLN A 167 -31.88 19.74 8.58
N VAL A 168 -32.22 21.02 8.84
CA VAL A 168 -31.25 22.03 9.28
C VAL A 168 -30.62 21.67 10.63
N LEU A 169 -31.40 21.14 11.58
CA LEU A 169 -30.87 20.64 12.87
C LEU A 169 -29.92 19.46 12.69
N GLY A 170 -30.24 18.55 11.78
CA GLY A 170 -29.37 17.43 11.43
C GLY A 170 -28.01 17.88 10.85
N ASP A 171 -28.03 18.90 9.99
CA ASP A 171 -26.82 19.48 9.41
C ASP A 171 -26.01 20.24 10.47
N GLU A 172 -26.61 21.00 11.36
CA GLU A 172 -25.93 21.68 12.48
C GLU A 172 -25.29 20.66 13.44
N TYR A 173 -25.98 19.57 13.78
CA TYR A 173 -25.44 18.48 14.60
C TYR A 173 -24.26 17.81 13.93
N SER A 174 -24.31 17.58 12.61
CA SER A 174 -23.23 16.99 11.81
C SER A 174 -22.01 17.92 11.73
N ASN A 175 -22.21 19.24 11.76
CA ASN A 175 -21.16 20.25 11.73
C ASN A 175 -20.55 20.58 13.10
N TYR A 176 -20.76 19.73 14.13
CA TYR A 176 -20.18 19.88 15.47
C TYR A 176 -20.63 21.13 16.24
N VAL A 177 -21.77 21.70 15.92
CA VAL A 177 -22.31 22.86 16.68
C VAL A 177 -22.75 22.39 18.06
N PRO A 178 -22.13 22.86 19.16
CA PRO A 178 -22.43 22.37 20.52
C PRO A 178 -23.78 22.83 21.07
N VAL A 179 -24.37 23.84 20.47
CA VAL A 179 -25.65 24.42 20.88
C VAL A 179 -26.62 24.42 19.71
N ILE A 180 -27.67 23.63 19.82
CA ILE A 180 -28.76 23.59 18.83
C ILE A 180 -29.74 24.67 19.19
N LYS A 181 -29.93 25.65 18.31
CA LYS A 181 -31.02 26.66 18.46
C LYS A 181 -32.33 26.02 18.03
N ILE A 182 -33.20 25.75 18.98
CA ILE A 182 -34.53 25.20 18.72
C ILE A 182 -35.46 26.34 18.33
N SER A 183 -36.07 26.26 17.16
CA SER A 183 -37.13 27.16 16.70
C SER A 183 -38.43 26.83 17.45
N ASP A 184 -39.30 27.82 17.67
CA ASP A 184 -40.62 27.66 18.32
C ASP A 184 -41.54 26.67 17.57
N THR A 185 -41.22 26.35 16.32
CA THR A 185 -41.95 25.37 15.49
C THR A 185 -41.57 23.91 15.77
N ILE A 186 -40.51 23.67 16.56
CA ILE A 186 -40.04 22.33 16.86
C ILE A 186 -40.63 21.82 18.15
N ASN A 187 -41.39 20.74 18.10
CA ASN A 187 -41.97 20.11 19.27
C ASN A 187 -40.89 19.29 20.02
N ILE A 188 -40.42 19.82 21.15
CA ILE A 188 -39.38 19.21 21.99
C ILE A 188 -39.77 17.80 22.46
N LYS A 189 -41.07 17.50 22.55
CA LYS A 189 -41.53 16.14 22.92
C LYS A 189 -41.22 15.05 21.87
N ASN A 190 -40.95 15.47 20.65
CA ASN A 190 -40.56 14.56 19.56
C ASN A 190 -39.05 14.28 19.49
N LEU A 191 -38.25 14.98 20.31
CA LEU A 191 -36.84 14.78 20.44
C LEU A 191 -36.57 13.66 21.46
N GLN A 192 -36.16 12.50 20.99
CA GLN A 192 -35.76 11.38 21.84
C GLN A 192 -34.27 11.07 21.66
N ALA A 193 -33.55 11.07 22.77
CA ALA A 193 -32.18 10.54 22.77
C ALA A 193 -32.25 9.01 22.67
N ILE A 194 -31.73 8.44 21.59
CA ILE A 194 -31.62 6.99 21.45
C ILE A 194 -30.21 6.57 21.91
N THR A 195 -30.18 5.86 23.02
CA THR A 195 -28.95 5.22 23.47
C THR A 195 -28.77 3.93 22.69
N LEU A 196 -27.93 3.95 21.67
CA LEU A 196 -27.64 2.79 20.81
C LEU A 196 -26.83 1.70 21.54
N GLY A 197 -26.34 1.96 22.75
CA GLY A 197 -25.60 0.97 23.55
C GLY A 197 -24.32 0.44 22.87
N ALA A 198 -23.82 1.14 21.85
CA ALA A 198 -22.62 0.71 21.15
C ALA A 198 -21.42 0.74 22.10
N PRO A 199 -20.69 -0.40 22.28
CA PRO A 199 -19.52 -0.40 23.13
C PRO A 199 -18.42 0.48 22.53
N TYR A 200 -17.66 1.15 23.40
CA TYR A 200 -16.45 1.84 22.97
C TYR A 200 -15.37 0.83 22.61
N VAL A 201 -14.93 0.80 21.35
CA VAL A 201 -13.95 -0.15 20.85
C VAL A 201 -12.81 0.52 20.07
N ILE A 202 -12.70 1.85 20.14
CA ILE A 202 -11.75 2.64 19.34
C ILE A 202 -10.31 2.17 19.59
N ASP A 203 -9.92 1.99 20.85
CA ASP A 203 -8.56 1.57 21.23
C ASP A 203 -8.19 0.21 20.60
N LYS A 204 -9.14 -0.73 20.60
CA LYS A 204 -8.94 -2.05 19.99
C LYS A 204 -8.80 -1.99 18.47
N LEU A 205 -9.49 -1.05 17.82
CA LEU A 205 -9.41 -0.84 16.38
C LEU A 205 -8.09 -0.16 15.98
N GLU A 206 -7.56 0.75 16.81
CA GLU A 206 -6.24 1.34 16.62
C GLU A 206 -5.12 0.30 16.82
N ASP A 207 -5.25 -0.57 17.83
CA ASP A 207 -4.34 -1.71 18.04
C ASP A 207 -4.35 -2.64 16.80
N GLU A 208 -5.52 -2.96 16.25
CA GLU A 208 -5.65 -3.80 15.07
C GLU A 208 -5.01 -3.14 13.83
N LEU A 209 -5.18 -1.84 13.63
CA LEU A 209 -4.49 -1.10 12.55
C LEU A 209 -2.97 -1.19 12.71
N THR A 210 -2.48 -1.05 13.93
CA THR A 210 -1.06 -1.16 14.23
C THR A 210 -0.52 -2.56 13.95
N VAL A 211 -1.28 -3.60 14.30
CA VAL A 211 -0.93 -5.01 14.01
C VAL A 211 -0.92 -5.26 12.50
N LEU A 212 -1.94 -4.82 11.78
CA LEU A 212 -2.01 -4.97 10.32
C LEU A 212 -0.86 -4.26 9.62
N TRP A 213 -0.52 -3.04 10.06
CA TRP A 213 0.62 -2.31 9.53
C TRP A 213 1.94 -3.01 9.83
N GLY A 214 2.10 -3.55 11.04
CA GLY A 214 3.25 -4.37 11.43
C GLY A 214 3.42 -5.60 10.53
N ARG A 215 2.33 -6.29 10.17
CA ARG A 215 2.36 -7.42 9.22
C ARG A 215 2.82 -6.99 7.83
N VAL A 216 2.34 -5.85 7.30
CA VAL A 216 2.81 -5.30 6.02
C VAL A 216 4.32 -5.05 6.06
N LEU A 217 4.82 -4.44 7.15
CA LEU A 217 6.25 -4.18 7.29
C LEU A 217 7.06 -5.49 7.32
N THR A 218 6.60 -6.48 8.08
CA THR A 218 7.23 -7.81 8.16
C THR A 218 7.26 -8.51 6.79
N ASP A 219 6.15 -8.48 6.05
CA ASP A 219 6.07 -9.08 4.71
C ASP A 219 7.03 -8.40 3.73
N LEU A 220 7.23 -7.11 3.85
CA LEU A 220 8.16 -6.33 3.03
C LEU A 220 9.63 -6.41 3.51
N GLY A 221 9.88 -7.04 4.66
CA GLY A 221 11.22 -7.18 5.23
C GLY A 221 11.70 -5.97 6.04
N TYR A 222 10.79 -5.08 6.45
CA TYR A 222 11.09 -3.98 7.37
C TYR A 222 10.88 -4.37 8.82
N GLU A 223 11.75 -3.91 9.68
CA GLU A 223 11.59 -4.12 11.11
C GLU A 223 10.38 -3.35 11.63
N SER A 224 9.48 -4.06 12.28
CA SER A 224 8.29 -3.51 12.92
C SER A 224 8.49 -3.57 14.43
N ASN A 225 8.87 -2.45 15.04
CA ASN A 225 8.93 -2.32 16.50
C ASN A 225 7.73 -1.50 16.98
N PRO A 226 6.64 -2.13 17.42
CA PRO A 226 5.56 -1.40 18.09
C PRO A 226 6.10 -0.83 19.40
N SER A 227 6.23 0.50 19.45
CA SER A 227 6.90 1.22 20.53
C SER A 227 6.24 1.11 21.90
N GLU A 228 4.97 0.70 21.97
CA GLU A 228 4.19 0.71 23.22
C GLU A 228 4.26 -0.57 24.05
N LYS A 229 4.81 -1.67 23.54
CA LYS A 229 4.92 -2.95 24.29
C LYS A 229 6.35 -3.32 24.70
N ARG A 230 7.27 -2.36 24.68
CA ARG A 230 8.70 -2.64 24.94
C ARG A 230 9.04 -3.19 26.34
N GLU A 231 8.19 -3.00 27.31
CA GLU A 231 8.53 -3.38 28.70
C GLU A 231 8.28 -4.86 29.04
N ARG A 232 7.64 -5.67 28.18
CA ARG A 232 7.28 -7.07 28.47
C ARG A 232 7.40 -8.05 27.31
N LEU A 233 8.04 -7.68 26.19
CA LEU A 233 8.33 -8.66 25.14
C LEU A 233 9.46 -9.57 25.61
N ILE A 234 9.15 -10.86 25.75
CA ILE A 234 10.14 -11.90 26.02
C ILE A 234 11.09 -11.91 24.82
N SER A 235 12.39 -11.95 25.07
CA SER A 235 13.45 -11.93 24.05
C SER A 235 13.23 -12.93 22.90
N ASP A 236 12.56 -14.03 23.17
CA ASP A 236 12.27 -15.08 22.19
C ASP A 236 11.17 -14.70 21.18
N GLU A 237 10.17 -13.90 21.59
CA GLU A 237 9.15 -13.40 20.66
C GLU A 237 9.73 -12.33 19.71
N VAL A 238 10.60 -11.47 20.19
CA VAL A 238 11.31 -10.49 19.38
C VAL A 238 12.24 -11.19 18.38
N ALA A 239 12.97 -12.21 18.83
CA ALA A 239 13.84 -12.99 17.96
C ALA A 239 13.06 -13.74 16.87
N GLY A 240 11.88 -14.31 17.21
CA GLY A 240 11.03 -14.97 16.23
C GLY A 240 10.49 -14.03 15.16
N ASN A 241 10.00 -12.86 15.53
CA ASN A 241 9.49 -11.86 14.59
C ASN A 241 10.61 -11.29 13.68
N ASN A 242 11.78 -11.05 14.26
CA ASN A 242 12.94 -10.59 13.49
C ASN A 242 13.40 -11.65 12.47
N GLY A 243 13.34 -12.94 12.83
CA GLY A 243 13.67 -14.03 11.92
C GLY A 243 12.76 -14.09 10.69
N HIS A 244 11.45 -13.86 10.85
CA HIS A 244 10.50 -13.81 9.72
C HIS A 244 10.77 -12.59 8.83
N THR A 245 10.97 -11.42 9.43
CA THR A 245 11.26 -10.19 8.70
C THR A 245 12.54 -10.30 7.88
N GLU A 246 13.59 -10.82 8.50
CA GLU A 246 14.87 -11.05 7.83
C GLU A 246 14.75 -12.10 6.73
N GLY A 247 14.02 -13.19 6.97
CA GLY A 247 13.74 -14.23 5.97
C GLY A 247 13.05 -13.67 4.73
N ASN A 248 12.01 -12.87 4.89
CA ASN A 248 11.30 -12.22 3.79
C ASN A 248 12.20 -11.24 3.02
N ARG A 249 12.99 -10.45 3.74
CA ARG A 249 14.00 -9.54 3.18
C ARG A 249 15.00 -10.28 2.31
N ASN A 250 15.62 -11.30 2.88
CA ASN A 250 16.69 -12.07 2.22
C ASN A 250 16.18 -12.84 1.01
N LEU A 251 14.97 -13.40 1.07
CA LEU A 251 14.35 -14.10 -0.06
C LEU A 251 14.13 -13.14 -1.24
N ALA A 252 13.55 -11.98 -0.99
CA ALA A 252 13.29 -10.99 -2.03
C ALA A 252 14.58 -10.39 -2.60
N LEU A 253 15.60 -10.17 -1.76
CA LEU A 253 16.92 -9.66 -2.17
C LEU A 253 17.66 -10.70 -3.04
N ALA A 254 17.73 -11.96 -2.61
CA ALA A 254 18.44 -13.01 -3.32
C ALA A 254 17.93 -13.22 -4.76
N LEU A 255 16.62 -13.08 -4.99
CA LEU A 255 16.06 -13.18 -6.34
C LEU A 255 16.49 -12.00 -7.24
N ARG A 256 16.63 -10.81 -6.67
CA ARG A 256 17.14 -9.63 -7.38
C ARG A 256 18.63 -9.70 -7.65
N GLU A 257 19.41 -10.13 -6.66
CA GLU A 257 20.84 -10.37 -6.80
C GLU A 257 21.11 -11.39 -7.90
N ARG A 258 20.39 -12.51 -7.91
CA ARG A 258 20.50 -13.53 -8.95
C ARG A 258 20.25 -12.96 -10.35
N ALA A 259 19.24 -12.11 -10.52
CA ALA A 259 18.94 -11.49 -11.81
C ALA A 259 20.02 -10.47 -12.20
N VAL A 260 20.48 -9.64 -11.28
CA VAL A 260 21.54 -8.66 -11.51
C VAL A 260 22.87 -9.35 -11.84
N ASP A 261 23.22 -10.43 -11.13
CA ASP A 261 24.41 -11.23 -11.43
C ASP A 261 24.35 -11.88 -12.81
N ALA A 262 23.16 -12.35 -13.22
CA ALA A 262 22.96 -12.86 -14.58
C ALA A 262 23.13 -11.75 -15.63
N CYS A 263 22.65 -10.54 -15.37
CA CYS A 263 22.89 -9.37 -16.23
C CYS A 263 24.37 -9.00 -16.30
N ASN A 264 25.08 -9.02 -15.17
CA ASN A 264 26.52 -8.74 -15.13
C ASN A 264 27.30 -9.75 -15.98
N LYS A 265 26.93 -11.05 -15.95
CA LYS A 265 27.55 -12.09 -16.77
C LYS A 265 27.19 -11.98 -18.24
N LEU A 266 25.95 -11.69 -18.58
CA LEU A 266 25.46 -11.69 -19.96
C LEU A 266 25.81 -10.38 -20.68
N PHE A 267 25.66 -9.24 -20.01
CA PHE A 267 25.81 -7.91 -20.61
C PHE A 267 27.09 -7.19 -20.21
N GLY A 268 27.90 -7.78 -19.31
CA GLY A 268 29.16 -7.17 -18.87
C GLY A 268 28.97 -5.98 -17.92
N TRP A 269 27.83 -5.89 -17.22
CA TRP A 269 27.59 -4.83 -16.24
C TRP A 269 28.39 -5.03 -14.94
N ASN A 270 28.43 -4.01 -14.11
CA ASN A 270 28.89 -4.08 -12.73
C ASN A 270 27.79 -3.56 -11.79
N ALA A 271 26.61 -4.07 -11.99
CA ALA A 271 25.43 -3.67 -11.21
C ALA A 271 25.35 -4.42 -9.88
N LYS A 272 24.78 -3.77 -8.89
CA LYS A 272 24.48 -4.34 -7.55
C LYS A 272 23.12 -3.91 -7.10
N VAL A 273 22.51 -4.71 -6.25
CA VAL A 273 21.24 -4.41 -5.58
C VAL A 273 21.41 -4.57 -4.08
N GLU A 274 20.83 -3.67 -3.31
CA GLU A 274 20.89 -3.67 -1.85
C GLU A 274 19.51 -3.36 -1.28
N PHE A 275 19.17 -3.95 -0.14
CA PHE A 275 17.98 -3.57 0.59
C PHE A 275 18.21 -2.23 1.30
N ARG A 276 17.25 -1.31 1.20
CA ARG A 276 17.31 -0.02 1.89
C ARG A 276 16.82 -0.18 3.34
N SER A 277 17.76 -0.40 4.26
CA SER A 277 17.46 -0.46 5.69
C SER A 277 16.99 0.88 6.29
N ASN A 278 17.42 1.99 5.67
CA ASN A 278 17.12 3.37 6.09
C ASN A 278 16.12 4.03 5.13
N LEU A 279 14.99 3.40 4.88
CA LEU A 279 13.89 4.19 4.35
C LEU A 279 13.56 5.25 5.40
N PRO A 280 13.29 6.51 4.98
CA PRO A 280 12.65 7.43 5.90
C PRO A 280 11.41 6.68 6.42
N THR A 281 11.36 6.50 7.72
CA THR A 281 10.20 5.91 8.40
C THR A 281 8.98 6.52 7.73
N PRO A 282 8.03 5.73 7.20
CA PRO A 282 6.82 6.29 6.65
C PRO A 282 6.32 7.26 7.70
N VAL A 283 6.14 8.51 7.29
CA VAL A 283 5.68 9.57 8.16
C VAL A 283 4.55 8.96 8.98
N ASN A 284 4.85 8.69 10.19
CA ASN A 284 4.08 8.15 11.29
C ASN A 284 2.70 7.59 10.90
N ALA A 285 2.41 6.37 11.35
CA ALA A 285 1.02 5.92 11.49
C ALA A 285 0.19 7.12 11.95
N PRO A 286 -1.02 7.36 11.39
CA PRO A 286 -1.78 8.58 11.67
C PRO A 286 -1.94 8.77 13.18
N GLY A 287 -1.29 9.78 13.72
CA GLY A 287 -1.30 10.11 15.16
C GLY A 287 0.00 10.64 15.74
N GLN A 288 1.15 10.42 15.12
CA GLN A 288 2.42 10.90 15.66
C GLN A 288 3.06 11.96 14.74
N PHE A 289 2.68 13.20 14.93
CA PHE A 289 3.42 14.34 14.42
C PHE A 289 4.58 14.60 15.40
N THR A 290 5.76 14.06 15.10
CA THR A 290 6.98 14.50 15.79
C THR A 290 7.58 15.67 15.01
N PRO A 291 7.56 16.89 15.53
CA PRO A 291 8.27 17.99 14.90
C PRO A 291 9.76 17.64 14.78
N ASN A 292 10.36 18.03 13.67
CA ASN A 292 11.79 17.83 13.44
C ASN A 292 12.55 18.75 14.43
N ILE A 293 12.98 18.17 15.55
CA ILE A 293 13.66 18.91 16.63
C ILE A 293 15.15 18.62 16.51
N ASN A 294 15.97 19.65 16.46
CA ASN A 294 17.41 19.51 16.48
C ASN A 294 17.89 18.99 17.86
N ARG A 295 19.17 18.57 17.96
CA ARG A 295 19.76 18.07 19.22
C ARG A 295 19.72 19.07 20.38
N LYS A 296 19.31 20.34 20.16
CA LYS A 296 19.15 21.39 21.18
C LYS A 296 17.69 21.65 21.55
N GLY A 297 16.71 20.95 20.90
CA GLY A 297 15.29 21.10 21.23
C GLY A 297 14.56 22.18 20.42
N ASP A 298 15.19 22.80 19.42
CA ASP A 298 14.58 23.83 18.60
C ASP A 298 13.88 23.20 17.37
N VAL A 299 12.69 23.67 17.05
CA VAL A 299 11.95 23.25 15.84
C VAL A 299 12.66 23.83 14.62
N ILE A 300 12.98 22.97 13.65
CA ILE A 300 13.56 23.39 12.36
C ILE A 300 12.39 23.63 11.42
N GLU A 301 12.25 24.87 10.92
CA GLU A 301 11.30 25.27 9.89
C GLU A 301 11.57 24.58 8.54
#